data_c800d47eed152df8bd64440c55d53b7a
#
_entry.id   c800d47eed152df8bd64440c55d53b7a
#
_cell.length_a   1.000
_cell.length_b   1.000
_cell.length_c   1.000
_cell.angle_alpha   90.00
_cell.angle_beta   90.00
_cell.angle_gamma   90.00
#
_symmetry.space_group_name_H-M   'P 1'
#
loop_
_entity.id
_entity.type
_entity.pdbx_description
1 polymer ?
#
loop_
_entity_poly.entity_id
_entity_poly.type
_entity_poly.pdbx_seq_one_letter_code
_entity_poly.pdbx_strand_id
1 'polypeptide(L)'
;MMFNEQIKPWFHYLMMGIFVISVIGSLTLYFVLGVHDNESTGVKLAYWLGFGPVIVWFLLIMWSSSVYAIQYDGNFLSFGYLGWGVRLNNSEIISARVVEIKWVKWGGQGWRIRGLKKIGYIVKSGTGIEVETYRKGRSYTFNCNDPKSLLDFLERGGIEVSRDSAV
;
A
#
# COMPACT_ATOMS: atom_id res chain seq x y z
N MET A 1 -24.64 7.76 2.22
CA MET A 1 -24.19 6.56 2.94
C MET A 1 -22.75 6.30 2.47
N MET A 2 -21.81 6.04 3.36
CA MET A 2 -20.39 5.98 3.03
C MET A 2 -19.85 4.58 3.33
N PHE A 3 -19.13 3.98 2.38
CA PHE A 3 -18.35 2.77 2.64
C PHE A 3 -16.96 3.16 3.12
N ASN A 4 -16.49 2.55 4.20
CA ASN A 4 -15.15 2.77 4.72
C ASN A 4 -14.59 1.47 5.29
N GLU A 5 -13.48 1.03 4.75
CA GLU A 5 -12.77 -0.17 5.20
C GLU A 5 -11.30 0.15 5.37
N GLN A 6 -10.71 -0.34 6.45
CA GLN A 6 -9.27 -0.22 6.71
C GLN A 6 -8.67 -1.61 6.90
N ILE A 7 -7.57 -1.87 6.23
CA ILE A 7 -6.81 -3.11 6.33
C ILE A 7 -5.41 -2.76 6.83
N LYS A 8 -4.97 -3.42 7.89
CA LYS A 8 -3.58 -3.31 8.37
C LYS A 8 -2.73 -4.34 7.62
N PRO A 9 -1.78 -3.93 6.77
CA PRO A 9 -0.94 -4.85 6.04
C PRO A 9 0.01 -5.58 7.00
N TRP A 10 0.10 -6.91 6.90
CA TRP A 10 1.00 -7.68 7.77
C TRP A 10 2.47 -7.35 7.53
N PHE A 11 2.83 -6.97 6.31
CA PHE A 11 4.20 -6.59 5.98
C PHE A 11 4.67 -5.32 6.72
N HIS A 12 3.74 -4.49 7.19
CA HIS A 12 4.07 -3.37 8.06
C HIS A 12 4.79 -3.83 9.34
N TYR A 13 4.31 -4.93 9.95
CA TYR A 13 4.95 -5.50 11.14
C TYR A 13 6.32 -6.11 10.82
N LEU A 14 6.47 -6.74 9.64
CA LEU A 14 7.76 -7.26 9.18
C LEU A 14 8.76 -6.13 8.99
N MET A 15 8.37 -5.05 8.32
CA MET A 15 9.21 -3.86 8.13
C MET A 15 9.59 -3.21 9.45
N MET A 16 8.67 -3.19 10.43
CA MET A 16 8.94 -2.71 11.77
C MET A 16 10.02 -3.55 12.48
N GLY A 17 9.94 -4.88 12.35
CA GLY A 17 10.97 -5.79 12.88
C GLY A 17 12.34 -5.55 12.26
N ILE A 18 12.41 -5.45 10.92
CA ILE A 18 13.65 -5.15 10.20
C ILE A 18 14.23 -3.79 10.64
N PHE A 19 13.38 -2.78 10.79
CA PHE A 19 13.80 -1.47 11.25
C PHE A 19 14.44 -1.52 12.65
N VAL A 20 13.77 -2.19 13.60
CA VAL A 20 14.31 -2.35 14.98
C VAL A 20 15.66 -3.05 14.96
N ILE A 21 15.80 -4.16 14.20
CA ILE A 21 17.07 -4.88 14.06
C ILE A 21 18.15 -3.97 13.45
N SER A 22 17.81 -3.17 12.44
CA SER A 22 18.74 -2.25 11.78
C SER A 22 19.21 -1.14 12.73
N VAL A 23 18.32 -0.60 13.56
CA VAL A 23 18.66 0.42 14.56
C VAL A 23 19.58 -0.17 15.62
N ILE A 24 19.24 -1.36 16.16
CA ILE A 24 20.10 -2.05 17.15
C ILE A 24 21.48 -2.34 16.54
N GLY A 25 21.52 -2.89 15.32
CA GLY A 25 22.78 -3.17 14.62
C GLY A 25 23.63 -1.91 14.42
N SER A 26 23.00 -0.81 13.99
CA SER A 26 23.68 0.48 13.84
C SER A 26 24.25 1.00 15.16
N LEU A 27 23.47 0.95 16.25
CA LEU A 27 23.96 1.35 17.57
C LEU A 27 25.12 0.47 18.04
N THR A 28 25.00 -0.85 17.84
CA THR A 28 26.08 -1.78 18.19
C THR A 28 27.36 -1.44 17.45
N LEU A 29 27.28 -1.20 16.13
CA LEU A 29 28.44 -0.79 15.33
C LEU A 29 29.02 0.55 15.81
N TYR A 30 28.18 1.51 16.18
CA TYR A 30 28.62 2.79 16.73
C TYR A 30 29.52 2.62 17.97
N PHE A 31 29.14 1.70 18.87
CA PHE A 31 29.91 1.41 20.07
C PHE A 31 31.12 0.51 19.79
N VAL A 32 30.95 -0.58 19.01
CA VAL A 32 32.04 -1.55 18.73
C VAL A 32 33.18 -0.91 17.93
N LEU A 33 32.85 -0.04 16.97
CA LEU A 33 33.87 0.68 16.20
C LEU A 33 34.50 1.86 16.95
N GLY A 34 34.10 2.09 18.19
CA GLY A 34 34.64 3.17 19.03
C GLY A 34 34.33 4.58 18.49
N VAL A 35 33.28 4.72 17.66
CA VAL A 35 32.88 6.03 17.13
C VAL A 35 32.46 6.96 18.26
N HIS A 36 31.86 6.42 19.33
CA HIS A 36 31.44 7.19 20.51
C HIS A 36 32.64 7.76 21.28
N ASP A 37 33.77 7.05 21.35
CA ASP A 37 34.99 7.46 22.06
C ASP A 37 35.85 8.39 21.19
N ASN A 38 35.55 8.51 19.91
CA ASN A 38 36.30 9.35 19.01
C ASN A 38 36.01 10.83 19.30
N GLU A 39 37.06 11.58 19.66
CA GLU A 39 36.94 13.04 19.91
C GLU A 39 36.64 13.84 18.63
N SER A 40 36.93 13.26 17.46
CA SER A 40 36.70 13.94 16.19
C SER A 40 35.20 14.08 15.87
N THR A 41 34.71 15.31 15.91
CA THR A 41 33.35 15.66 15.49
C THR A 41 33.04 15.22 14.06
N GLY A 42 34.07 15.20 13.16
CA GLY A 42 33.92 14.79 11.78
C GLY A 42 33.55 13.32 11.62
N VAL A 43 34.12 12.42 12.43
CA VAL A 43 33.78 10.99 12.40
C VAL A 43 32.34 10.73 12.85
N LYS A 44 31.91 11.37 13.94
CA LYS A 44 30.54 11.29 14.42
C LYS A 44 29.56 11.84 13.39
N LEU A 45 29.88 12.98 12.81
CA LEU A 45 29.06 13.59 11.76
C LEU A 45 28.94 12.70 10.53
N ALA A 46 30.04 12.11 10.05
CA ALA A 46 30.04 11.20 8.91
C ALA A 46 29.18 9.95 9.17
N TYR A 47 29.25 9.39 10.38
CA TYR A 47 28.41 8.25 10.76
C TYR A 47 26.92 8.61 10.68
N TRP A 48 26.51 9.73 11.29
CA TRP A 48 25.11 10.12 11.31
C TRP A 48 24.61 10.61 9.94
N LEU A 49 25.45 11.22 9.10
CA LEU A 49 25.11 11.55 7.72
C LEU A 49 24.92 10.30 6.86
N GLY A 50 25.60 9.19 7.16
CA GLY A 50 25.39 7.93 6.48
C GLY A 50 24.13 7.20 6.93
N PHE A 51 23.91 7.05 8.23
CA PHE A 51 22.79 6.27 8.78
C PHE A 51 21.50 7.08 9.00
N GLY A 52 21.60 8.34 9.33
CA GLY A 52 20.42 9.19 9.61
C GLY A 52 19.40 9.24 8.49
N PRO A 53 19.78 9.51 7.24
CA PRO A 53 18.85 9.50 6.11
C PRO A 53 18.17 8.15 5.89
N VAL A 54 18.88 7.04 6.10
CA VAL A 54 18.33 5.69 5.97
C VAL A 54 17.25 5.44 7.03
N ILE A 55 17.49 5.84 8.26
CA ILE A 55 16.51 5.73 9.36
C ILE A 55 15.26 6.55 9.03
N VAL A 56 15.43 7.80 8.62
CA VAL A 56 14.31 8.68 8.25
C VAL A 56 13.50 8.09 7.09
N TRP A 57 14.17 7.58 6.07
CA TRP A 57 13.52 6.95 4.92
C TRP A 57 12.71 5.71 5.32
N PHE A 58 13.25 4.86 6.21
CA PHE A 58 12.51 3.72 6.76
C PHE A 58 11.27 4.15 7.53
N LEU A 59 11.39 5.18 8.37
CA LEU A 59 10.25 5.73 9.12
C LEU A 59 9.15 6.24 8.19
N LEU A 60 9.52 6.93 7.10
CA LEU A 60 8.57 7.42 6.10
C LEU A 60 7.86 6.27 5.38
N ILE A 61 8.57 5.21 5.00
CA ILE A 61 7.97 4.01 4.39
C ILE A 61 7.03 3.32 5.37
N MET A 62 7.46 3.14 6.61
CA MET A 62 6.64 2.51 7.65
C MET A 62 5.35 3.30 7.89
N TRP A 63 5.45 4.62 8.01
CA TRP A 63 4.28 5.48 8.19
C TRP A 63 3.34 5.40 6.98
N SER A 64 3.87 5.50 5.77
CA SER A 64 3.11 5.43 4.52
C SER A 64 2.43 4.08 4.31
N SER A 65 3.04 2.97 4.75
CA SER A 65 2.50 1.61 4.61
C SER A 65 1.64 1.13 5.79
N SER A 66 1.46 1.96 6.81
CA SER A 66 0.80 1.57 8.07
C SER A 66 -0.69 1.26 7.90
N VAL A 67 -1.36 1.96 6.99
CA VAL A 67 -2.80 1.83 6.76
C VAL A 67 -3.07 1.71 5.27
N TYR A 68 -3.85 0.71 4.92
CA TYR A 68 -4.49 0.57 3.63
C TYR A 68 -5.98 0.84 3.82
N ALA A 69 -6.53 1.79 3.07
CA ALA A 69 -7.92 2.21 3.21
C ALA A 69 -8.66 2.12 1.88
N ILE A 70 -9.95 1.80 1.97
CA ILE A 70 -10.92 1.88 0.87
C ILE A 70 -12.06 2.76 1.36
N GLN A 71 -12.42 3.77 0.59
CA GLN A 71 -13.51 4.68 0.91
C GLN A 71 -14.33 4.95 -0.34
N TYR A 72 -15.65 4.92 -0.18
CA TYR A 72 -16.58 5.35 -1.21
C TYR A 72 -17.63 6.28 -0.60
N ASP A 73 -17.73 7.49 -1.12
CA ASP A 73 -18.61 8.55 -0.60
C ASP A 73 -19.88 8.76 -1.46
N GLY A 74 -20.11 7.93 -2.45
CA GLY A 74 -21.20 8.05 -3.42
C GLY A 74 -20.80 8.72 -4.73
N ASN A 75 -19.72 9.50 -4.75
CA ASN A 75 -19.19 10.18 -5.93
C ASN A 75 -17.77 9.75 -6.28
N PHE A 76 -16.99 9.39 -5.27
CA PHE A 76 -15.58 9.05 -5.42
C PHE A 76 -15.27 7.72 -4.74
N LEU A 77 -14.56 6.85 -5.46
CA LEU A 77 -13.92 5.67 -4.92
C LEU A 77 -12.44 5.98 -4.67
N SER A 78 -12.01 5.87 -3.42
CA SER A 78 -10.63 6.04 -3.01
C SER A 78 -10.10 4.75 -2.43
N PHE A 79 -8.92 4.30 -2.84
CA PHE A 79 -8.27 3.11 -2.30
C PHE A 79 -6.76 3.22 -2.39
N GLY A 80 -6.07 2.57 -1.49
CA GLY A 80 -4.61 2.52 -1.47
C GLY A 80 -3.99 2.69 -0.10
N TYR A 81 -2.68 2.86 -0.10
CA TYR A 81 -1.89 3.12 1.10
C TYR A 81 -1.87 4.62 1.40
N LEU A 82 -1.65 4.97 2.66
CA LEU A 82 -1.53 6.35 3.10
C LEU A 82 -0.48 7.10 2.26
N GLY A 83 -0.90 8.16 1.58
CA GLY A 83 -0.06 8.96 0.68
C GLY A 83 0.15 8.38 -0.74
N TRP A 84 -0.27 7.13 -1.02
CA TRP A 84 -0.06 6.45 -2.31
C TRP A 84 -1.36 5.81 -2.82
N GLY A 85 -2.47 6.48 -2.61
CA GLY A 85 -3.79 6.02 -3.03
C GLY A 85 -4.21 6.56 -4.39
N VAL A 86 -5.27 5.96 -4.92
CA VAL A 86 -5.98 6.42 -6.11
C VAL A 86 -7.35 6.91 -5.68
N ARG A 87 -7.78 8.01 -6.26
CA ARG A 87 -9.15 8.52 -6.17
C ARG A 87 -9.75 8.58 -7.56
N LEU A 88 -10.87 7.91 -7.74
CA LEU A 88 -11.61 7.81 -8.99
C LEU A 88 -13.00 8.43 -8.81
N ASN A 89 -13.42 9.23 -9.77
CA ASN A 89 -14.81 9.69 -9.84
C ASN A 89 -15.67 8.58 -10.45
N ASN A 90 -16.95 8.49 -10.09
CA ASN A 90 -17.88 7.54 -10.69
C ASN A 90 -17.89 7.61 -12.23
N SER A 91 -17.79 8.82 -12.79
CA SER A 91 -17.73 9.03 -14.24
C SER A 91 -16.47 8.47 -14.90
N GLU A 92 -15.43 8.18 -14.13
CA GLU A 92 -14.19 7.56 -14.64
C GLU A 92 -14.26 6.03 -14.61
N ILE A 93 -15.22 5.45 -13.88
CA ILE A 93 -15.36 4.01 -13.70
C ILE A 93 -16.29 3.46 -14.77
N ILE A 94 -15.84 2.42 -15.48
CA ILE A 94 -16.64 1.70 -16.46
C ILE A 94 -17.41 0.59 -15.78
N SER A 95 -16.69 -0.26 -15.04
CA SER A 95 -17.27 -1.42 -14.36
C SER A 95 -16.43 -1.83 -13.15
N ALA A 96 -17.06 -2.56 -12.24
CA ALA A 96 -16.40 -3.16 -11.09
C ALA A 96 -16.79 -4.63 -10.96
N ARG A 97 -15.81 -5.50 -10.62
CA ARG A 97 -16.06 -6.93 -10.44
C ARG A 97 -15.26 -7.53 -9.30
N VAL A 98 -15.78 -8.61 -8.74
CA VAL A 98 -15.04 -9.42 -7.75
C VAL A 98 -13.96 -10.23 -8.46
N VAL A 99 -12.77 -10.26 -7.89
CA VAL A 99 -11.65 -11.06 -8.38
C VAL A 99 -10.92 -11.78 -7.25
N GLU A 100 -10.34 -12.94 -7.57
CA GLU A 100 -9.42 -13.61 -6.67
C GLU A 100 -7.99 -13.05 -6.88
N ILE A 101 -7.41 -12.54 -5.83
CA ILE A 101 -6.05 -12.00 -5.84
C ILE A 101 -5.09 -13.07 -5.32
N LYS A 102 -4.11 -13.44 -6.15
CA LYS A 102 -2.95 -14.25 -5.77
C LYS A 102 -1.73 -13.35 -5.79
N TRP A 103 -1.26 -12.92 -4.61
CA TRP A 103 -0.17 -11.93 -4.49
C TRP A 103 1.11 -12.35 -5.23
N VAL A 104 1.37 -13.66 -5.33
CA VAL A 104 2.51 -14.20 -6.11
C VAL A 104 2.40 -13.85 -7.59
N LYS A 105 1.19 -13.90 -8.16
CA LYS A 105 0.95 -13.51 -9.57
C LYS A 105 1.16 -12.01 -9.82
N TRP A 106 1.15 -11.20 -8.77
CA TRP A 106 1.40 -9.75 -8.82
C TRP A 106 2.85 -9.38 -8.53
N GLY A 107 3.73 -10.36 -8.26
CA GLY A 107 5.13 -10.11 -7.90
C GLY A 107 5.30 -9.56 -6.48
N GLY A 108 4.34 -9.84 -5.59
CA GLY A 108 4.37 -9.45 -4.20
C GLY A 108 3.26 -8.49 -3.78
N GLN A 109 3.41 -7.97 -2.57
CA GLN A 109 2.48 -7.01 -1.96
C GLN A 109 2.86 -5.57 -2.28
N GLY A 110 1.96 -4.64 -1.98
CA GLY A 110 2.15 -3.21 -2.20
C GLY A 110 1.55 -2.74 -3.53
N TRP A 111 2.00 -1.59 -3.98
CA TRP A 111 1.67 -1.07 -5.28
C TRP A 111 2.43 -1.82 -6.36
N ARG A 112 1.73 -2.37 -7.35
CA ARG A 112 2.27 -3.21 -8.41
C ARG A 112 1.70 -2.80 -9.76
N ILE A 113 2.53 -2.89 -10.79
CA ILE A 113 2.12 -2.70 -12.19
C ILE A 113 2.27 -4.04 -12.89
N ARG A 114 1.21 -4.49 -13.57
CA ARG A 114 1.21 -5.71 -14.37
C ARG A 114 0.88 -5.36 -15.81
N GLY A 115 1.89 -5.40 -16.66
CA GLY A 115 1.77 -4.91 -18.03
C GLY A 115 1.56 -3.40 -18.09
N LEU A 116 1.02 -2.89 -19.19
CA LEU A 116 0.89 -1.45 -19.43
C LEU A 116 -0.37 -0.82 -18.78
N LYS A 117 -1.37 -1.63 -18.44
CA LYS A 117 -2.71 -1.14 -18.08
C LYS A 117 -3.24 -1.60 -16.73
N LYS A 118 -2.64 -2.64 -16.11
CA LYS A 118 -3.13 -3.18 -14.84
C LYS A 118 -2.30 -2.68 -13.67
N ILE A 119 -2.95 -2.05 -12.72
CA ILE A 119 -2.33 -1.53 -11.48
C ILE A 119 -2.95 -2.26 -10.30
N GLY A 120 -2.11 -2.86 -9.45
CA GLY A 120 -2.53 -3.58 -8.26
C GLY A 120 -2.15 -2.84 -6.98
N TYR A 121 -3.08 -2.77 -6.04
CA TYR A 121 -2.87 -2.39 -4.66
C TYR A 121 -3.08 -3.63 -3.79
N ILE A 122 -2.04 -4.43 -3.67
CA ILE A 122 -2.12 -5.80 -3.14
C ILE A 122 -1.63 -5.83 -1.70
N VAL A 123 -2.50 -6.23 -0.79
CA VAL A 123 -2.20 -6.36 0.64
C VAL A 123 -1.96 -7.83 1.01
N LYS A 124 -2.77 -8.73 0.45
CA LYS A 124 -2.74 -10.18 0.74
C LYS A 124 -3.34 -10.97 -0.42
N SER A 125 -3.17 -12.29 -0.42
CA SER A 125 -4.01 -13.16 -1.25
C SER A 125 -5.42 -13.22 -0.69
N GLY A 126 -6.40 -13.43 -1.54
CA GLY A 126 -7.82 -13.52 -1.19
C GLY A 126 -8.70 -12.74 -2.13
N THR A 127 -9.84 -12.31 -1.64
CA THR A 127 -10.82 -11.59 -2.44
C THR A 127 -10.43 -10.12 -2.60
N GLY A 128 -10.74 -9.57 -3.75
CA GLY A 128 -10.59 -8.16 -4.05
C GLY A 128 -11.55 -7.71 -5.14
N ILE A 129 -11.38 -6.49 -5.57
CA ILE A 129 -12.16 -5.87 -6.63
C ILE A 129 -11.22 -5.41 -7.73
N GLU A 130 -11.61 -5.66 -8.97
CA GLU A 130 -11.02 -5.04 -10.16
C GLU A 130 -11.99 -3.99 -10.68
N VAL A 131 -11.49 -2.77 -10.86
CA VAL A 131 -12.23 -1.63 -11.39
C VAL A 131 -11.62 -1.27 -12.74
N GLU A 132 -12.44 -1.29 -13.78
CA GLU A 132 -12.06 -0.82 -15.10
C GLU A 132 -12.40 0.66 -15.25
N THR A 133 -11.49 1.42 -15.86
CA THR A 133 -11.66 2.87 -15.96
C THR A 133 -11.41 3.41 -17.36
N TYR A 134 -12.11 4.51 -17.71
CA TYR A 134 -11.81 5.30 -18.91
C TYR A 134 -10.42 5.94 -18.86
N ARG A 135 -9.86 6.13 -17.66
CA ARG A 135 -8.58 6.80 -17.43
C ARG A 135 -7.45 6.01 -18.05
N LYS A 136 -7.05 6.37 -19.28
CA LYS A 136 -6.01 5.70 -20.07
C LYS A 136 -6.27 4.20 -20.31
N GLY A 137 -7.52 3.74 -20.23
CA GLY A 137 -7.90 2.33 -20.34
C GLY A 137 -7.22 1.46 -19.29
N ARG A 138 -7.04 1.97 -18.08
CA ARG A 138 -6.40 1.24 -16.96
C ARG A 138 -7.44 0.48 -16.14
N SER A 139 -7.02 -0.67 -15.64
CA SER A 139 -7.74 -1.38 -14.59
C SER A 139 -6.96 -1.34 -13.28
N TYR A 140 -7.70 -1.21 -12.20
CA TYR A 140 -7.16 -1.19 -10.84
C TYR A 140 -7.67 -2.41 -10.09
N THR A 141 -6.77 -3.19 -9.52
CA THR A 141 -7.10 -4.35 -8.69
C THR A 141 -6.66 -4.07 -7.26
N PHE A 142 -7.56 -4.25 -6.29
CA PHE A 142 -7.26 -3.98 -4.91
C PHE A 142 -7.97 -4.96 -3.97
N ASN A 143 -7.35 -5.25 -2.82
CA ASN A 143 -7.97 -6.09 -1.79
C ASN A 143 -9.15 -5.38 -1.14
N CYS A 144 -10.21 -6.15 -0.87
CA CYS A 144 -11.37 -5.72 -0.11
C CYS A 144 -11.84 -6.92 0.73
N ASN A 145 -12.08 -6.73 2.03
CA ASN A 145 -12.59 -7.80 2.89
C ASN A 145 -14.08 -8.02 2.70
N ASP A 146 -14.81 -6.94 2.41
CA ASP A 146 -16.25 -6.99 2.12
C ASP A 146 -16.55 -6.46 0.71
N PRO A 147 -16.21 -7.25 -0.33
CA PRO A 147 -16.42 -6.83 -1.71
C PRO A 147 -17.89 -6.73 -2.09
N LYS A 148 -18.78 -7.51 -1.44
CA LYS A 148 -20.21 -7.48 -1.72
C LYS A 148 -20.81 -6.14 -1.33
N SER A 149 -20.56 -5.69 -0.11
CA SER A 149 -21.05 -4.39 0.34
C SER A 149 -20.49 -3.25 -0.51
N LEU A 150 -19.19 -3.29 -0.88
CA LEU A 150 -18.63 -2.25 -1.74
C LEU A 150 -19.30 -2.23 -3.12
N LEU A 151 -19.53 -3.40 -3.74
CA LEU A 151 -20.24 -3.47 -5.03
C LEU A 151 -21.67 -2.94 -4.93
N ASP A 152 -22.40 -3.24 -3.85
CA ASP A 152 -23.75 -2.70 -3.63
C ASP A 152 -23.75 -1.16 -3.53
N PHE A 153 -22.72 -0.57 -2.94
CA PHE A 153 -22.54 0.88 -2.92
C PHE A 153 -22.22 1.45 -4.30
N LEU A 154 -21.34 0.79 -5.07
CA LEU A 154 -20.97 1.21 -6.41
C LEU A 154 -22.16 1.11 -7.37
N GLU A 155 -22.95 0.03 -7.30
CA GLU A 155 -24.15 -0.17 -8.09
C GLU A 155 -25.21 0.92 -7.82
N ARG A 156 -25.42 1.29 -6.55
CA ARG A 156 -26.28 2.44 -6.16
C ARG A 156 -25.74 3.77 -6.69
N GLY A 157 -24.42 3.88 -6.88
CA GLY A 157 -23.77 5.02 -7.52
C GLY A 157 -23.85 5.02 -9.05
N GLY A 158 -24.55 4.05 -9.65
CA GLY A 158 -24.74 3.94 -11.10
C GLY A 158 -23.61 3.28 -11.86
N ILE A 159 -22.70 2.57 -11.15
CA ILE A 159 -21.58 1.85 -11.76
C ILE A 159 -22.03 0.43 -12.10
N GLU A 160 -21.71 -0.05 -13.30
CA GLU A 160 -21.96 -1.43 -13.68
C GLU A 160 -21.11 -2.39 -12.83
N VAL A 161 -21.77 -3.38 -12.20
CA VAL A 161 -21.08 -4.35 -11.33
C VAL A 161 -21.31 -5.77 -11.80
N SER A 162 -20.25 -6.59 -11.74
CA SER A 162 -20.32 -8.03 -11.95
C SER A 162 -19.95 -8.75 -10.66
N ARG A 163 -20.86 -9.61 -10.20
CA ARG A 163 -20.67 -10.41 -8.98
C ARG A 163 -20.06 -11.78 -9.27
N ASP A 164 -19.98 -12.17 -10.54
CA ASP A 164 -19.34 -13.40 -10.94
C ASP A 164 -17.82 -13.26 -10.76
N SER A 165 -17.25 -14.05 -9.86
CA SER A 165 -15.80 -14.12 -9.72
C SER A 165 -15.22 -14.69 -11.02
N ALA A 166 -14.43 -13.88 -11.73
CA ALA A 166 -13.63 -14.40 -12.83
C ALA A 166 -12.64 -15.43 -12.26
N VAL A 167 -12.89 -16.70 -12.58
CA VAL A 167 -12.06 -17.88 -12.23
C VAL A 167 -10.68 -17.78 -12.87
#